data_235f1ac58ed578d90a0b96d0baa2ac7f
#
_entry.id   235f1ac58ed578d90a0b96d0baa2ac7f
#
_cell.length_a   1.000
_cell.length_b   1.000
_cell.length_c   1.000
_cell.angle_alpha   90.00
_cell.angle_beta   90.00
_cell.angle_gamma   90.00
#
_symmetry.space_group_name_H-M   'P 1'
#
loop_
_entity.id
_entity.type
_entity.pdbx_description
1 polymer ?
#
loop_
_entity_poly.entity_id
_entity_poly.type
_entity_poly.pdbx_seq_one_letter_code
_entity_poly.pdbx_strand_id
1 'polypeptide(L)'
;MKEVIEFYNKYDEDNRLKSKTHLPEYLITMKYIKKYLTPNSKILEIGAGTGRYSITLADMGYDITSVELVPHNIEILKSKIKAEHKIKVFEGNACDLSFIEDNTYDIVLLLGPMYHLFNDSDKHKALSEAIRVAKIGGIIYSSYCNNDTTIYKMFYKKRILDYIDKGLIDDNFHAYSSPNGIFELYRKNDIDKLMENYNVTRLHFVGVDMLSYLYSNKLNMLNKKEFEEYMKFLSVICEREDLVGFSQHMLDVFRKN
;
A
#
# COMPACT_ATOMS: atom_id res chain seq x y z
N MET A 1 7.36 -8.69 -13.32
CA MET A 1 5.99 -9.25 -13.07
C MET A 1 6.00 -10.74 -12.76
N LYS A 2 6.75 -11.56 -13.52
CA LYS A 2 6.84 -13.00 -13.22
C LYS A 2 7.32 -13.28 -11.79
N GLU A 3 8.34 -12.57 -11.36
CA GLU A 3 8.94 -12.66 -10.02
C GLU A 3 7.93 -12.33 -8.91
N VAL A 4 7.07 -11.35 -9.14
CA VAL A 4 6.00 -10.94 -8.20
C VAL A 4 4.97 -12.06 -8.08
N ILE A 5 4.53 -12.64 -9.21
CA ILE A 5 3.57 -13.75 -9.20
C ILE A 5 4.18 -14.98 -8.47
N GLU A 6 5.44 -15.33 -8.77
CA GLU A 6 6.14 -16.44 -8.12
C GLU A 6 6.31 -16.23 -6.60
N PHE A 7 6.54 -14.99 -6.17
CA PHE A 7 6.64 -14.62 -4.76
C PHE A 7 5.30 -14.82 -4.06
N TYR A 8 4.22 -14.21 -4.57
CA TYR A 8 2.90 -14.27 -3.91
C TYR A 8 2.22 -15.63 -4.01
N ASN A 9 2.58 -16.49 -4.96
CA ASN A 9 2.15 -17.88 -4.97
C ASN A 9 2.68 -18.70 -3.78
N LYS A 10 3.72 -18.21 -3.09
CA LYS A 10 4.36 -18.88 -1.94
C LYS A 10 4.17 -18.12 -0.63
N TYR A 11 3.73 -16.85 -0.70
CA TYR A 11 3.63 -15.96 0.43
C TYR A 11 2.21 -15.99 1.02
N ASP A 12 2.08 -16.12 2.33
CA ASP A 12 0.78 -16.07 3.02
C ASP A 12 0.31 -14.63 3.22
N GLU A 13 -0.13 -14.01 2.12
CA GLU A 13 -0.66 -12.64 2.14
C GLU A 13 -1.95 -12.54 2.99
N ASP A 14 -2.74 -13.60 3.06
CA ASP A 14 -4.02 -13.57 3.79
C ASP A 14 -3.86 -13.33 5.30
N ASN A 15 -2.77 -13.80 5.88
CA ASN A 15 -2.49 -13.63 7.30
C ASN A 15 -1.59 -12.43 7.61
N ARG A 16 -1.00 -11.79 6.60
CA ARG A 16 -0.05 -10.68 6.78
C ARG A 16 -0.58 -9.59 7.72
N LEU A 17 -1.74 -9.04 7.43
CA LEU A 17 -2.31 -7.89 8.15
C LEU A 17 -3.09 -8.27 9.43
N LYS A 18 -2.96 -9.52 9.93
CA LYS A 18 -3.65 -9.98 11.15
C LYS A 18 -2.80 -9.88 12.42
N SER A 19 -1.47 -9.86 12.29
CA SER A 19 -0.59 -9.78 13.46
C SER A 19 -0.52 -8.35 14.02
N LYS A 20 -0.22 -8.20 15.31
CA LYS A 20 -0.03 -6.88 15.96
C LYS A 20 1.07 -6.04 15.30
N THR A 21 2.02 -6.67 14.63
CA THR A 21 3.09 -5.98 13.89
C THR A 21 2.55 -5.28 12.63
N HIS A 22 1.65 -5.93 11.91
CA HIS A 22 1.16 -5.46 10.60
C HIS A 22 -0.25 -4.84 10.67
N LEU A 23 -0.99 -5.13 11.74
CA LEU A 23 -2.34 -4.58 11.94
C LEU A 23 -2.37 -3.03 11.94
N PRO A 24 -1.35 -2.30 12.44
CA PRO A 24 -1.29 -0.85 12.33
C PRO A 24 -1.41 -0.32 10.91
N GLU A 25 -0.71 -0.92 9.94
CA GLU A 25 -0.81 -0.58 8.51
C GLU A 25 -2.28 -0.59 8.05
N TYR A 26 -2.97 -1.68 8.33
CA TYR A 26 -4.37 -1.83 7.96
C TYR A 26 -5.29 -0.83 8.68
N LEU A 27 -5.16 -0.67 9.99
CA LEU A 27 -6.05 0.17 10.79
C LEU A 27 -5.88 1.66 10.47
N ILE A 28 -4.64 2.13 10.29
CA ILE A 28 -4.36 3.52 9.90
C ILE A 28 -4.84 3.77 8.47
N THR A 29 -4.52 2.89 7.51
CA THR A 29 -5.03 3.02 6.13
C THR A 29 -6.56 3.08 6.10
N MET A 30 -7.25 2.17 6.80
CA MET A 30 -8.71 2.19 6.90
C MET A 30 -9.27 3.45 7.55
N LYS A 31 -8.56 4.05 8.52
CA LYS A 31 -8.94 5.35 9.11
C LYS A 31 -8.99 6.43 8.04
N TYR A 32 -7.97 6.49 7.16
CA TYR A 32 -7.93 7.49 6.08
C TYR A 32 -8.93 7.18 4.96
N ILE A 33 -9.14 5.92 4.61
CA ILE A 33 -10.19 5.54 3.65
C ILE A 33 -11.55 6.01 4.16
N LYS A 34 -11.91 5.67 5.41
CA LYS A 34 -13.19 6.04 6.04
C LYS A 34 -13.44 7.55 6.11
N LYS A 35 -12.36 8.36 6.17
CA LYS A 35 -12.47 9.83 6.24
C LYS A 35 -13.14 10.44 4.99
N TYR A 36 -13.00 9.79 3.83
CA TYR A 36 -13.49 10.30 2.54
C TYR A 36 -14.59 9.44 1.92
N LEU A 37 -15.03 8.37 2.61
CA LEU A 37 -16.18 7.59 2.17
C LEU A 37 -17.46 8.41 2.32
N THR A 38 -18.26 8.41 1.27
CA THR A 38 -19.63 8.93 1.28
C THR A 38 -20.62 7.80 1.02
N PRO A 39 -21.90 7.93 1.38
CA PRO A 39 -22.91 6.93 1.02
C PRO A 39 -22.87 6.66 -0.51
N ASN A 40 -22.86 5.38 -0.88
CA ASN A 40 -22.80 4.91 -2.28
C ASN A 40 -21.47 5.20 -3.03
N SER A 41 -20.37 5.52 -2.35
CA SER A 41 -19.07 5.60 -2.99
C SER A 41 -18.78 4.32 -3.77
N LYS A 42 -18.36 4.46 -5.04
CA LYS A 42 -17.81 3.37 -5.86
C LYS A 42 -16.31 3.31 -5.62
N ILE A 43 -15.80 2.14 -5.29
CA ILE A 43 -14.42 1.95 -4.89
C ILE A 43 -13.72 0.99 -5.86
N LEU A 44 -12.54 1.38 -6.32
CA LEU A 44 -11.62 0.50 -7.03
C LEU A 44 -10.43 0.18 -6.13
N GLU A 45 -10.10 -1.09 -5.99
CA GLU A 45 -8.84 -1.54 -5.38
C GLU A 45 -7.96 -2.18 -6.45
N ILE A 46 -6.77 -1.62 -6.67
CA ILE A 46 -5.75 -2.06 -7.63
C ILE A 46 -4.63 -2.73 -6.84
N GLY A 47 -4.35 -3.99 -7.13
CA GLY A 47 -3.49 -4.86 -6.33
C GLY A 47 -4.21 -5.35 -5.07
N ALA A 48 -5.43 -5.87 -5.24
CA ALA A 48 -6.31 -6.23 -4.13
C ALA A 48 -5.78 -7.36 -3.24
N GLY A 49 -4.77 -8.10 -3.70
CA GLY A 49 -4.24 -9.25 -2.98
C GLY A 49 -5.34 -10.26 -2.66
N THR A 50 -5.36 -10.75 -1.44
CA THR A 50 -6.41 -11.65 -0.96
C THR A 50 -7.68 -10.93 -0.47
N GLY A 51 -7.82 -9.63 -0.77
CA GLY A 51 -9.02 -8.82 -0.59
C GLY A 51 -9.27 -8.27 0.81
N ARG A 52 -8.22 -7.98 1.58
CA ARG A 52 -8.38 -7.49 2.96
C ARG A 52 -9.20 -6.20 3.04
N TYR A 53 -8.93 -5.22 2.18
CA TYR A 53 -9.69 -3.97 2.12
C TYR A 53 -11.01 -4.17 1.36
N SER A 54 -10.99 -4.82 0.20
CA SER A 54 -12.20 -5.10 -0.60
C SER A 54 -13.31 -5.75 0.21
N ILE A 55 -13.02 -6.85 0.92
CA ILE A 55 -14.01 -7.56 1.74
C ILE A 55 -14.51 -6.67 2.88
N THR A 56 -13.61 -5.95 3.58
CA THR A 56 -14.02 -5.05 4.66
C THR A 56 -14.95 -3.95 4.17
N LEU A 57 -14.65 -3.35 3.02
CA LEU A 57 -15.49 -2.28 2.45
C LEU A 57 -16.81 -2.83 1.92
N ALA A 58 -16.83 -4.04 1.38
CA ALA A 58 -18.06 -4.71 0.97
C ALA A 58 -18.93 -5.12 2.16
N ASP A 59 -18.35 -5.59 3.28
CA ASP A 59 -19.07 -5.81 4.55
C ASP A 59 -19.71 -4.50 5.08
N MET A 60 -19.18 -3.34 4.72
CA MET A 60 -19.76 -2.02 5.01
C MET A 60 -20.83 -1.58 3.98
N GLY A 61 -21.11 -2.39 2.93
CA GLY A 61 -22.14 -2.18 1.93
C GLY A 61 -21.73 -1.40 0.69
N TYR A 62 -20.44 -1.11 0.50
CA TYR A 62 -19.93 -0.38 -0.67
C TYR A 62 -19.86 -1.26 -1.94
N ASP A 63 -19.93 -0.60 -3.12
CA ASP A 63 -19.72 -1.22 -4.44
C ASP A 63 -18.22 -1.23 -4.76
N ILE A 64 -17.65 -2.43 -4.85
CA ILE A 64 -16.21 -2.63 -4.99
C ILE A 64 -15.87 -3.26 -6.34
N THR A 65 -14.89 -2.70 -7.01
CA THR A 65 -14.16 -3.37 -8.09
C THR A 65 -12.74 -3.67 -7.60
N SER A 66 -12.35 -4.93 -7.67
CA SER A 66 -11.00 -5.39 -7.28
C SER A 66 -10.26 -5.85 -8.52
N VAL A 67 -9.06 -5.31 -8.72
CA VAL A 67 -8.12 -5.73 -9.77
C VAL A 67 -6.91 -6.34 -9.09
N GLU A 68 -6.54 -7.56 -9.45
CA GLU A 68 -5.41 -8.29 -8.89
C GLU A 68 -4.64 -9.01 -9.99
N LEU A 69 -3.30 -9.01 -9.88
CA LEU A 69 -2.40 -9.59 -10.88
C LEU A 69 -2.19 -11.10 -10.66
N VAL A 70 -2.25 -11.57 -9.41
CA VAL A 70 -1.86 -12.93 -9.02
C VAL A 70 -3.08 -13.84 -8.96
N PRO A 71 -3.20 -14.86 -9.82
CA PRO A 71 -4.39 -15.74 -9.84
C PRO A 71 -4.67 -16.42 -8.51
N HIS A 72 -3.64 -16.85 -7.78
CA HIS A 72 -3.79 -17.45 -6.45
C HIS A 72 -4.48 -16.50 -5.45
N ASN A 73 -4.10 -15.22 -5.44
CA ASN A 73 -4.73 -14.21 -4.59
C ASN A 73 -6.20 -13.99 -4.98
N ILE A 74 -6.50 -13.99 -6.29
CA ILE A 74 -7.86 -13.87 -6.83
C ILE A 74 -8.75 -15.01 -6.32
N GLU A 75 -8.26 -16.24 -6.32
CA GLU A 75 -9.01 -17.40 -5.82
C GLU A 75 -9.34 -17.23 -4.33
N ILE A 76 -8.37 -16.82 -3.52
CA ILE A 76 -8.57 -16.56 -2.08
C ILE A 76 -9.58 -15.41 -1.89
N LEU A 77 -9.44 -14.30 -2.62
CA LEU A 77 -10.39 -13.18 -2.57
C LEU A 77 -11.81 -13.66 -2.91
N LYS A 78 -11.98 -14.36 -4.02
CA LYS A 78 -13.28 -14.88 -4.45
C LYS A 78 -13.92 -15.82 -3.44
N SER A 79 -13.14 -16.63 -2.74
CA SER A 79 -13.63 -17.54 -1.70
C SER A 79 -14.24 -16.82 -0.47
N LYS A 80 -13.93 -15.54 -0.28
CA LYS A 80 -14.43 -14.72 0.85
C LYS A 80 -15.64 -13.88 0.49
N ILE A 81 -16.04 -13.84 -0.80
CA ILE A 81 -17.17 -13.04 -1.23
C ILE A 81 -18.47 -13.73 -0.78
N LYS A 82 -19.33 -12.95 -0.12
CA LYS A 82 -20.66 -13.37 0.33
C LYS A 82 -21.73 -12.95 -0.67
N ALA A 83 -22.90 -13.56 -0.59
CA ALA A 83 -24.01 -13.28 -1.52
C ALA A 83 -24.48 -11.81 -1.49
N GLU A 84 -24.39 -11.15 -0.34
CA GLU A 84 -24.75 -9.74 -0.15
C GLU A 84 -23.70 -8.74 -0.63
N HIS A 85 -22.46 -9.19 -0.90
CA HIS A 85 -21.38 -8.33 -1.32
C HIS A 85 -21.55 -7.84 -2.77
N LYS A 86 -21.34 -6.56 -2.98
CA LYS A 86 -21.27 -5.94 -4.30
C LYS A 86 -19.80 -5.85 -4.74
N ILE A 87 -19.18 -6.99 -5.04
CA ILE A 87 -17.78 -7.06 -5.48
C ILE A 87 -17.71 -7.63 -6.90
N LYS A 88 -16.93 -6.94 -7.76
CA LYS A 88 -16.45 -7.45 -9.05
C LYS A 88 -14.96 -7.67 -8.96
N VAL A 89 -14.47 -8.82 -9.43
CA VAL A 89 -13.04 -9.17 -9.38
C VAL A 89 -12.53 -9.42 -10.79
N PHE A 90 -11.48 -8.71 -11.16
CA PHE A 90 -10.79 -8.83 -12.45
C PHE A 90 -9.33 -9.25 -12.23
N GLU A 91 -8.83 -10.12 -13.07
CA GLU A 91 -7.39 -10.29 -13.24
C GLU A 91 -6.89 -9.13 -14.09
N GLY A 92 -5.84 -8.42 -13.63
CA GLY A 92 -5.34 -7.26 -14.35
C GLY A 92 -4.05 -6.70 -13.76
N ASN A 93 -3.43 -5.82 -14.56
CA ASN A 93 -2.18 -5.14 -14.23
C ASN A 93 -2.46 -3.66 -13.93
N ALA A 94 -1.90 -3.12 -12.86
CA ALA A 94 -2.01 -1.71 -12.50
C ALA A 94 -1.57 -0.75 -13.63
N CYS A 95 -0.67 -1.19 -14.50
CA CYS A 95 -0.17 -0.41 -15.63
C CYS A 95 -1.10 -0.39 -16.85
N ASP A 96 -2.19 -1.17 -16.84
CA ASP A 96 -3.17 -1.23 -17.93
C ASP A 96 -4.54 -1.59 -17.37
N LEU A 97 -5.36 -0.56 -17.19
CA LEU A 97 -6.77 -0.67 -16.77
C LEU A 97 -7.70 -0.22 -17.90
N SER A 98 -7.32 -0.42 -19.17
CA SER A 98 -8.07 0.01 -20.37
C SER A 98 -9.50 -0.54 -20.43
N PHE A 99 -9.79 -1.63 -19.71
CA PHE A 99 -11.12 -2.20 -19.57
C PHE A 99 -12.02 -1.46 -18.56
N ILE A 100 -11.48 -0.44 -17.86
CA ILE A 100 -12.21 0.43 -16.93
C ILE A 100 -12.36 1.81 -17.54
N GLU A 101 -13.58 2.34 -17.52
CA GLU A 101 -13.90 3.67 -18.03
C GLU A 101 -13.28 4.78 -17.18
N ASP A 102 -12.98 5.93 -17.82
CA ASP A 102 -12.49 7.14 -17.16
C ASP A 102 -13.53 7.67 -16.15
N ASN A 103 -13.05 8.35 -15.11
CA ASN A 103 -13.91 9.09 -14.16
C ASN A 103 -15.05 8.26 -13.55
N THR A 104 -14.77 7.01 -13.19
CA THR A 104 -15.78 6.05 -12.72
C THR A 104 -15.86 5.94 -11.20
N TYR A 105 -14.73 6.04 -10.49
CA TYR A 105 -14.63 5.73 -9.07
C TYR A 105 -14.48 6.98 -8.20
N ASP A 106 -15.17 6.97 -7.05
CA ASP A 106 -15.06 8.00 -6.03
C ASP A 106 -13.78 7.83 -5.19
N ILE A 107 -13.39 6.57 -4.97
CA ILE A 107 -12.20 6.15 -4.22
C ILE A 107 -11.40 5.17 -5.07
N VAL A 108 -10.10 5.40 -5.21
CA VAL A 108 -9.16 4.47 -5.86
C VAL A 108 -8.06 4.11 -4.88
N LEU A 109 -7.89 2.82 -4.61
CA LEU A 109 -6.88 2.26 -3.72
C LEU A 109 -5.79 1.60 -4.59
N LEU A 110 -4.61 2.19 -4.65
CA LEU A 110 -3.40 1.66 -5.30
C LEU A 110 -2.46 1.16 -4.18
N LEU A 111 -2.90 0.10 -3.46
CA LEU A 111 -2.25 -0.38 -2.26
C LEU A 111 -1.45 -1.66 -2.56
N GLY A 112 -0.25 -1.51 -3.11
CA GLY A 112 0.60 -2.66 -3.44
C GLY A 112 1.44 -2.47 -4.69
N PRO A 113 0.87 -2.13 -5.82
CA PRO A 113 1.59 -2.10 -7.09
C PRO A 113 2.85 -1.24 -7.10
N MET A 114 2.83 -0.04 -6.48
CA MET A 114 3.93 0.91 -6.58
C MET A 114 5.27 0.37 -6.07
N TYR A 115 5.27 -0.49 -5.09
CA TYR A 115 6.51 -1.09 -4.60
C TYR A 115 6.91 -2.40 -5.32
N HIS A 116 6.25 -2.72 -6.44
CA HIS A 116 6.61 -3.80 -7.36
C HIS A 116 6.95 -3.31 -8.79
N LEU A 117 6.99 -1.99 -8.98
CA LEU A 117 7.31 -1.36 -10.26
C LEU A 117 8.70 -0.73 -10.18
N PHE A 118 9.68 -1.29 -10.91
CA PHE A 118 11.09 -0.97 -10.80
C PHE A 118 11.59 0.05 -11.83
N ASN A 119 10.80 0.37 -12.85
CA ASN A 119 11.12 1.37 -13.84
C ASN A 119 10.11 2.50 -13.83
N ASP A 120 10.56 3.71 -14.16
CA ASP A 120 9.74 4.92 -14.07
C ASP A 120 8.54 4.89 -15.04
N SER A 121 8.71 4.27 -16.23
CA SER A 121 7.61 4.13 -17.19
C SER A 121 6.42 3.40 -16.58
N ASP A 122 6.64 2.28 -15.90
CA ASP A 122 5.56 1.50 -15.30
C ASP A 122 4.98 2.16 -14.05
N LYS A 123 5.81 2.85 -13.25
CA LYS A 123 5.34 3.70 -12.13
C LYS A 123 4.37 4.77 -12.63
N HIS A 124 4.76 5.48 -13.71
CA HIS A 124 3.92 6.50 -14.31
C HIS A 124 2.65 5.93 -14.95
N LYS A 125 2.69 4.76 -15.59
CA LYS A 125 1.49 4.10 -16.13
C LYS A 125 0.50 3.78 -15.00
N ALA A 126 0.96 3.14 -13.92
CA ALA A 126 0.07 2.77 -12.82
C ALA A 126 -0.58 3.99 -12.14
N LEU A 127 0.17 5.06 -11.90
CA LEU A 127 -0.38 6.30 -11.36
C LEU A 127 -1.34 6.99 -12.34
N SER A 128 -0.98 7.05 -13.62
CA SER A 128 -1.84 7.62 -14.67
C SER A 128 -3.17 6.87 -14.77
N GLU A 129 -3.15 5.54 -14.76
CA GLU A 129 -4.35 4.72 -14.77
C GLU A 129 -5.21 4.93 -13.50
N ALA A 130 -4.60 4.94 -12.30
CA ALA A 130 -5.32 5.22 -11.06
C ALA A 130 -5.99 6.61 -11.08
N ILE A 131 -5.29 7.63 -11.61
CA ILE A 131 -5.84 8.98 -11.76
C ILE A 131 -6.91 9.04 -12.85
N ARG A 132 -6.72 8.37 -13.99
CA ARG A 132 -7.68 8.34 -15.09
C ARG A 132 -9.03 7.82 -14.66
N VAL A 133 -9.06 6.67 -13.96
CA VAL A 133 -10.29 5.99 -13.55
C VAL A 133 -10.97 6.67 -12.35
N ALA A 134 -10.25 7.47 -11.57
CA ALA A 134 -10.84 8.28 -10.51
C ALA A 134 -11.68 9.42 -11.13
N LYS A 135 -12.83 9.73 -10.52
CA LYS A 135 -13.63 10.91 -10.86
C LYS A 135 -12.86 12.20 -10.56
N ILE A 136 -13.23 13.30 -11.21
CA ILE A 136 -12.81 14.63 -10.78
C ILE A 136 -13.29 14.83 -9.33
N GLY A 137 -12.38 15.27 -8.44
CA GLY A 137 -12.62 15.32 -7.01
C GLY A 137 -12.51 13.98 -6.27
N GLY A 138 -12.34 12.86 -6.99
CA GLY A 138 -12.13 11.53 -6.42
C GLY A 138 -10.81 11.42 -5.67
N ILE A 139 -10.77 10.54 -4.68
CA ILE A 139 -9.62 10.38 -3.78
C ILE A 139 -8.84 9.12 -4.15
N ILE A 140 -7.54 9.27 -4.31
CA ILE A 140 -6.61 8.20 -4.62
C ILE A 140 -5.68 7.97 -3.42
N TYR A 141 -5.45 6.71 -3.09
CA TYR A 141 -4.53 6.25 -2.06
C TYR A 141 -3.44 5.44 -2.70
N SER A 142 -2.19 5.86 -2.56
CA SER A 142 -1.04 5.12 -3.08
C SER A 142 -0.09 4.75 -1.95
N SER A 143 0.28 3.46 -1.85
CA SER A 143 1.19 2.99 -0.81
C SER A 143 2.59 2.72 -1.35
N TYR A 144 3.60 2.95 -0.49
CA TYR A 144 5.02 2.84 -0.81
C TYR A 144 5.79 2.18 0.33
N CYS A 145 6.83 1.41 0.00
CA CYS A 145 7.77 0.89 0.98
C CYS A 145 8.91 1.88 1.22
N ASN A 146 9.24 2.13 2.50
CA ASN A 146 10.22 3.13 2.89
C ASN A 146 11.65 2.57 2.86
N ASN A 147 12.54 3.30 2.19
CA ASN A 147 13.96 3.00 2.12
C ASN A 147 14.61 3.02 3.50
N ASP A 148 14.47 4.12 4.22
CA ASP A 148 15.27 4.37 5.43
C ASP A 148 14.93 3.38 6.56
N THR A 149 13.66 3.03 6.73
CA THR A 149 13.25 1.98 7.68
C THR A 149 13.79 0.62 7.27
N THR A 150 13.87 0.34 5.96
CA THR A 150 14.49 -0.89 5.45
C THR A 150 15.98 -0.92 5.75
N ILE A 151 16.72 0.19 5.58
CA ILE A 151 18.13 0.33 5.95
C ILE A 151 18.32 0.13 7.46
N TYR A 152 17.51 0.76 8.31
CA TYR A 152 17.53 0.52 9.76
C TYR A 152 17.36 -0.96 10.10
N LYS A 153 16.45 -1.64 9.43
CA LYS A 153 16.23 -3.09 9.62
C LYS A 153 17.43 -3.94 9.20
N MET A 154 18.19 -3.51 8.17
CA MET A 154 19.43 -4.17 7.76
C MET A 154 20.52 -4.02 8.83
N PHE A 155 20.69 -2.84 9.42
CA PHE A 155 21.60 -2.61 10.56
C PHE A 155 21.21 -3.48 11.76
N TYR A 156 19.94 -3.47 12.13
CA TYR A 156 19.43 -4.24 13.26
C TYR A 156 19.66 -5.76 13.07
N LYS A 157 19.53 -6.26 11.86
CA LYS A 157 19.75 -7.67 11.50
C LYS A 157 21.22 -7.99 11.21
N LYS A 158 22.14 -7.02 11.38
CA LYS A 158 23.57 -7.16 11.06
C LYS A 158 23.86 -7.62 9.64
N ARG A 159 23.06 -7.17 8.67
CA ARG A 159 23.17 -7.53 7.24
C ARG A 159 23.62 -6.38 6.35
N ILE A 160 23.81 -5.19 6.88
CA ILE A 160 24.10 -3.99 6.08
C ILE A 160 25.37 -4.14 5.24
N LEU A 161 26.44 -4.74 5.81
CA LEU A 161 27.70 -4.94 5.08
C LEU A 161 27.53 -5.86 3.87
N ASP A 162 26.72 -6.91 3.98
CA ASP A 162 26.43 -7.81 2.85
C ASP A 162 25.81 -7.07 1.66
N TYR A 163 25.01 -6.03 1.93
CA TYR A 163 24.35 -5.22 0.89
C TYR A 163 25.31 -4.18 0.30
N ILE A 164 26.17 -3.57 1.13
CA ILE A 164 27.21 -2.64 0.68
C ILE A 164 28.23 -3.37 -0.20
N ASP A 165 28.74 -4.51 0.26
CA ASP A 165 29.75 -5.32 -0.46
C ASP A 165 29.23 -5.82 -1.82
N LYS A 166 27.92 -6.02 -1.95
CA LYS A 166 27.25 -6.39 -3.21
C LYS A 166 26.89 -5.19 -4.10
N GLY A 167 27.20 -3.96 -3.68
CA GLY A 167 26.83 -2.75 -4.41
C GLY A 167 25.32 -2.53 -4.52
N LEU A 168 24.54 -2.99 -3.54
CA LEU A 168 23.08 -2.88 -3.52
C LEU A 168 22.58 -1.64 -2.74
N ILE A 169 23.49 -0.83 -2.24
CA ILE A 169 23.23 0.42 -1.50
C ILE A 169 24.25 1.45 -1.98
N ASP A 170 23.79 2.66 -2.30
CA ASP A 170 24.65 3.78 -2.67
C ASP A 170 25.26 4.51 -1.45
N ASP A 171 26.13 5.48 -1.71
CA ASP A 171 26.81 6.28 -0.67
C ASP A 171 25.83 7.14 0.17
N ASN A 172 24.60 7.34 -0.30
CA ASN A 172 23.53 8.04 0.42
C ASN A 172 22.61 7.07 1.17
N PHE A 173 22.98 5.80 1.26
CA PHE A 173 22.17 4.72 1.84
C PHE A 173 20.79 4.58 1.16
N HIS A 174 20.71 4.82 -0.14
CA HIS A 174 19.55 4.44 -0.94
C HIS A 174 19.77 3.03 -1.51
N ALA A 175 18.84 2.13 -1.24
CA ALA A 175 18.94 0.76 -1.73
C ALA A 175 18.57 0.71 -3.21
N TYR A 176 19.38 0.02 -4.01
CA TYR A 176 19.04 -0.28 -5.39
C TYR A 176 17.98 -1.38 -5.44
N SER A 177 16.84 -1.02 -5.98
CA SER A 177 15.72 -1.94 -6.14
C SER A 177 15.87 -2.74 -7.43
N SER A 178 15.40 -3.97 -7.41
CA SER A 178 15.41 -4.84 -8.58
C SER A 178 14.28 -5.85 -8.49
N PRO A 179 13.83 -6.43 -9.61
CA PRO A 179 12.79 -7.47 -9.60
C PRO A 179 13.13 -8.67 -8.69
N ASN A 180 14.42 -9.01 -8.56
CA ASN A 180 14.87 -10.09 -7.67
C ASN A 180 14.73 -9.74 -6.18
N GLY A 181 14.73 -8.45 -5.84
CA GLY A 181 14.49 -7.94 -4.48
C GLY A 181 13.01 -7.83 -4.12
N ILE A 182 12.12 -7.93 -5.11
CA ILE A 182 10.66 -7.87 -5.03
C ILE A 182 10.11 -6.47 -4.68
N PHE A 183 10.82 -5.66 -3.89
CA PHE A 183 10.32 -4.35 -3.44
C PHE A 183 11.15 -3.20 -3.98
N GLU A 184 10.47 -2.24 -4.58
CA GLU A 184 10.97 -0.89 -4.83
C GLU A 184 10.85 -0.08 -3.54
N LEU A 185 11.91 0.64 -3.21
CA LEU A 185 12.01 1.41 -1.97
C LEU A 185 12.06 2.89 -2.27
N TYR A 186 11.32 3.67 -1.49
CA TYR A 186 11.15 5.11 -1.70
C TYR A 186 11.54 5.91 -0.46
N ARG A 187 12.03 7.11 -0.67
CA ARG A 187 11.96 8.22 0.29
C ARG A 187 10.80 9.15 -0.08
N LYS A 188 10.35 9.98 0.85
CA LYS A 188 9.30 10.97 0.56
C LYS A 188 9.64 11.84 -0.64
N ASN A 189 10.91 12.26 -0.77
CA ASN A 189 11.35 13.10 -1.89
C ASN A 189 11.23 12.40 -3.26
N ASP A 190 11.38 11.08 -3.32
CA ASP A 190 11.20 10.31 -4.56
C ASP A 190 9.72 10.31 -4.97
N ILE A 191 8.84 10.16 -3.97
CA ILE A 191 7.39 10.22 -4.18
C ILE A 191 6.97 11.64 -4.58
N ASP A 192 7.52 12.68 -3.94
CA ASP A 192 7.23 14.07 -4.27
C ASP A 192 7.56 14.36 -5.75
N LYS A 193 8.76 13.99 -6.21
CA LYS A 193 9.20 14.14 -7.61
C LYS A 193 8.28 13.36 -8.58
N LEU A 194 7.89 12.14 -8.22
CA LEU A 194 6.99 11.35 -9.04
C LEU A 194 5.64 12.03 -9.21
N MET A 195 5.12 12.65 -8.13
CA MET A 195 3.81 13.30 -8.11
C MET A 195 3.77 14.67 -8.78
N GLU A 196 4.92 15.34 -8.99
CA GLU A 196 5.02 16.64 -9.72
C GLU A 196 4.45 16.55 -11.15
N ASN A 197 4.40 15.37 -11.73
CA ASN A 197 3.91 15.16 -13.10
C ASN A 197 2.38 15.12 -13.22
N TYR A 198 1.63 15.25 -12.12
CA TYR A 198 0.19 15.05 -12.10
C TYR A 198 -0.57 16.26 -11.56
N ASN A 199 -1.72 16.55 -12.19
CA ASN A 199 -2.64 17.57 -11.71
C ASN A 199 -3.52 17.02 -10.59
N VAL A 200 -2.94 16.93 -9.40
CA VAL A 200 -3.59 16.41 -8.19
C VAL A 200 -3.27 17.29 -6.98
N THR A 201 -4.10 17.24 -5.96
CA THR A 201 -3.86 17.93 -4.68
C THR A 201 -3.61 16.90 -3.60
N ARG A 202 -2.40 16.85 -3.02
CA ARG A 202 -2.10 16.00 -1.87
C ARG A 202 -2.91 16.45 -0.67
N LEU A 203 -3.59 15.52 -0.03
CA LEU A 203 -4.41 15.74 1.16
C LEU A 203 -3.72 15.27 2.43
N HIS A 204 -3.02 14.12 2.36
CA HIS A 204 -2.30 13.53 3.47
C HIS A 204 -1.06 12.79 2.96
N PHE A 205 0.00 12.80 3.78
CA PHE A 205 1.14 11.91 3.63
C PHE A 205 1.39 11.24 4.98
N VAL A 206 1.23 9.91 5.05
CA VAL A 206 1.03 9.18 6.29
C VAL A 206 2.03 8.06 6.46
N GLY A 207 2.69 7.96 7.62
CA GLY A 207 3.38 6.76 8.04
C GLY A 207 2.40 5.80 8.70
N VAL A 208 2.02 4.71 8.02
CA VAL A 208 0.89 3.88 8.46
C VAL A 208 1.21 2.87 9.56
N ASP A 209 2.48 2.51 9.73
CA ASP A 209 2.91 1.49 10.70
C ASP A 209 4.08 1.93 11.57
N MET A 210 4.71 3.07 11.26
CA MET A 210 5.80 3.67 12.00
C MET A 210 6.85 2.61 12.39
N LEU A 211 7.27 2.57 13.64
CA LEU A 211 8.28 1.63 14.16
C LEU A 211 7.75 0.21 14.43
N SER A 212 6.50 -0.12 14.05
CA SER A 212 5.87 -1.40 14.35
C SER A 212 6.72 -2.60 13.89
N TYR A 213 7.32 -2.49 12.71
CA TYR A 213 8.19 -3.54 12.18
C TYR A 213 9.50 -3.72 12.95
N LEU A 214 10.14 -2.62 13.36
CA LEU A 214 11.41 -2.67 14.10
C LEU A 214 11.20 -3.23 15.51
N TYR A 215 10.07 -2.91 16.12
CA TYR A 215 9.73 -3.35 17.47
C TYR A 215 8.70 -4.50 17.51
N SER A 216 8.63 -5.31 16.46
CA SER A 216 7.63 -6.39 16.32
C SER A 216 7.52 -7.31 17.55
N ASN A 217 8.67 -7.73 18.11
CA ASN A 217 8.70 -8.59 19.29
C ASN A 217 8.05 -7.92 20.51
N LYS A 218 8.28 -6.61 20.69
CA LYS A 218 7.69 -5.85 21.80
C LYS A 218 6.20 -5.63 21.59
N LEU A 219 5.78 -5.28 20.38
CA LEU A 219 4.35 -5.11 20.06
C LEU A 219 3.54 -6.38 20.28
N ASN A 220 4.09 -7.54 19.95
CA ASN A 220 3.42 -8.81 20.15
C ASN A 220 3.19 -9.14 21.64
N MET A 221 4.00 -8.56 22.54
CA MET A 221 3.86 -8.73 23.99
C MET A 221 2.79 -7.81 24.62
N LEU A 222 2.39 -6.72 23.95
CA LEU A 222 1.37 -5.82 24.47
C LEU A 222 0.06 -6.57 24.71
N ASN A 223 -0.62 -6.30 25.83
CA ASN A 223 -2.00 -6.75 26.01
C ASN A 223 -2.96 -5.93 25.13
N LYS A 224 -4.25 -6.25 25.13
CA LYS A 224 -5.24 -5.59 24.28
C LYS A 224 -5.33 -4.09 24.56
N LYS A 225 -5.37 -3.68 25.84
CA LYS A 225 -5.50 -2.27 26.23
C LYS A 225 -4.26 -1.46 25.85
N GLU A 226 -3.07 -2.02 26.09
CA GLU A 226 -1.80 -1.40 25.69
C GLU A 226 -1.71 -1.23 24.17
N PHE A 227 -2.18 -2.21 23.40
CA PHE A 227 -2.21 -2.10 21.95
C PHE A 227 -3.23 -1.05 21.46
N GLU A 228 -4.37 -0.93 22.10
CA GLU A 228 -5.35 0.14 21.83
C GLU A 228 -4.74 1.53 22.07
N GLU A 229 -4.01 1.72 23.18
CA GLU A 229 -3.31 2.99 23.44
C GLU A 229 -2.17 3.24 22.44
N TYR A 230 -1.45 2.21 22.05
CA TYR A 230 -0.44 2.29 20.97
C TYR A 230 -1.07 2.76 19.65
N MET A 231 -2.24 2.24 19.26
CA MET A 231 -2.95 2.67 18.06
C MET A 231 -3.45 4.11 18.14
N LYS A 232 -3.87 4.58 19.33
CA LYS A 232 -4.20 6.00 19.55
C LYS A 232 -2.97 6.88 19.36
N PHE A 233 -1.84 6.51 19.96
CA PHE A 233 -0.58 7.23 19.79
C PHE A 233 -0.17 7.28 18.31
N LEU A 234 -0.19 6.15 17.59
CA LEU A 234 0.08 6.12 16.15
C LEU A 234 -0.83 7.08 15.38
N SER A 235 -2.12 7.09 15.70
CA SER A 235 -3.10 7.96 15.03
C SER A 235 -2.80 9.45 15.21
N VAL A 236 -2.06 9.84 16.25
CA VAL A 236 -1.65 11.23 16.49
C VAL A 236 -0.37 11.60 15.73
N ILE A 237 0.56 10.64 15.61
CA ILE A 237 1.89 10.94 15.06
C ILE A 237 2.05 10.58 13.58
N CYS A 238 1.10 9.84 12.98
CA CYS A 238 1.25 9.25 11.65
C CYS A 238 1.41 10.25 10.49
N GLU A 239 0.96 11.50 10.66
CA GLU A 239 1.14 12.59 9.67
C GLU A 239 2.30 13.54 10.02
N ARG A 240 3.04 13.30 11.07
CA ARG A 240 4.18 14.16 11.44
C ARG A 240 5.30 14.00 10.41
N GLU A 241 5.62 15.09 9.70
CA GLU A 241 6.64 15.10 8.65
C GLU A 241 8.03 14.69 9.17
N ASP A 242 8.35 15.05 10.41
CA ASP A 242 9.61 14.69 11.08
C ASP A 242 9.70 13.21 11.50
N LEU A 243 8.60 12.45 11.42
CA LEU A 243 8.53 11.05 11.83
C LEU A 243 8.18 10.07 10.72
N VAL A 244 7.60 10.53 9.62
CA VAL A 244 7.11 9.65 8.54
C VAL A 244 8.22 8.73 7.98
N GLY A 245 9.47 9.20 7.99
CA GLY A 245 10.64 8.41 7.61
C GLY A 245 10.92 7.18 8.48
N PHE A 246 10.28 7.05 9.64
CA PHE A 246 10.36 5.87 10.51
C PHE A 246 9.25 4.83 10.25
N SER A 247 8.36 5.07 9.29
CA SER A 247 7.34 4.10 8.90
C SER A 247 7.87 3.15 7.84
N GLN A 248 7.59 1.85 7.97
CA GLN A 248 7.95 0.87 6.92
C GLN A 248 7.11 1.08 5.67
N HIS A 249 5.82 1.40 5.86
CA HIS A 249 4.93 1.74 4.76
C HIS A 249 4.46 3.19 4.89
N MET A 250 4.44 3.87 3.75
CA MET A 250 3.94 5.24 3.60
C MET A 250 2.70 5.22 2.73
N LEU A 251 1.73 6.06 3.05
CA LEU A 251 0.49 6.25 2.30
C LEU A 251 0.40 7.70 1.84
N ASP A 252 0.35 7.90 0.53
CA ASP A 252 0.05 9.19 -0.09
C ASP A 252 -1.43 9.23 -0.47
N VAL A 253 -2.16 10.21 0.05
CA VAL A 253 -3.58 10.42 -0.20
C VAL A 253 -3.76 11.72 -0.95
N PHE A 254 -4.32 11.67 -2.14
CA PHE A 254 -4.47 12.83 -2.98
C PHE A 254 -5.80 12.84 -3.73
N ARG A 255 -6.22 14.03 -4.14
CA ARG A 255 -7.45 14.27 -4.87
C ARG A 255 -7.13 14.60 -6.33
N LYS A 256 -7.85 14.00 -7.27
CA LYS A 256 -7.84 14.39 -8.67
C LYS A 256 -8.49 15.78 -8.83
N ASN A 257 -7.79 16.71 -9.47
CA ASN A 257 -8.31 18.07 -9.75
C ASN A 257 -9.17 18.10 -11.01
#